data_cff9eec5b47d39ee5cff4a9da8dff37c
#
_entry.id   cff9eec5b47d39ee5cff4a9da8dff37c
#
_cell.length_a   1.000
_cell.length_b   1.000
_cell.length_c   1.000
_cell.angle_alpha   90.00
_cell.angle_beta   90.00
_cell.angle_gamma   90.00
#
_symmetry.space_group_name_H-M   'P 1'
#
loop_
_entity.id
_entity.type
_entity.pdbx_description
1 polymer ?
#
loop_
_entity_poly.entity_id
_entity_poly.type
_entity_poly.pdbx_seq_one_letter_code
_entity_poly.pdbx_strand_id
1 'polypeptide(L)'
;MEKVTVLGAGLAGSECAWQLAKRGVPVCLVEMKPAKMTPAHTSEYFAELVCSNSLRSDELTNAVGLLKEEMRRLGSLIMESADANRVAAGGALAVDREGFSRHITDRLKACGNIELVSAEATEIPEGTVVIATGPLSSDAIAEKIAALCPESDLHFYDAVAPIVTLESVDMSSAFFASRYDKGTADYINCPFSREEYDAFWNALTTAEEAPVHGFEDSKVFEGCMPIEVNARRGYDTLRFGILKPIGLPDPKTGKDPYAVLQLRRDNANGTLYNLVGCQTHLKFGEQKRVFSMIPALRNAEFVRYGVMHRNTFLDSPRLLDATYALKSEPRIRFAGQMTGVEGYIESTASGWTAGVAAAMEVL
;
A
#
# COMPACT_ATOMS: atom_id res chain seq x y z
N MET A 1 -9.76 -31.21 -14.97
CA MET A 1 -9.80 -30.35 -13.79
C MET A 1 -10.25 -28.99 -14.27
N GLU A 2 -11.17 -28.37 -13.59
CA GLU A 2 -11.69 -27.05 -13.93
C GLU A 2 -10.59 -26.01 -13.76
N LYS A 3 -10.51 -25.04 -14.71
CA LYS A 3 -9.57 -23.93 -14.65
C LYS A 3 -10.20 -22.80 -13.83
N VAL A 4 -9.47 -22.25 -12.86
CA VAL A 4 -9.89 -21.09 -12.09
C VAL A 4 -9.33 -19.83 -12.71
N THR A 5 -10.18 -18.81 -12.94
CA THR A 5 -9.74 -17.50 -13.43
C THR A 5 -9.52 -16.55 -12.25
N VAL A 6 -8.34 -15.91 -12.20
CA VAL A 6 -8.01 -14.87 -11.23
C VAL A 6 -7.86 -13.54 -11.97
N LEU A 7 -8.67 -12.56 -11.62
CA LEU A 7 -8.63 -11.21 -12.20
C LEU A 7 -7.81 -10.28 -11.33
N GLY A 8 -6.71 -9.76 -11.87
CA GLY A 8 -5.75 -8.89 -11.20
C GLY A 8 -4.58 -9.65 -10.58
N ALA A 9 -3.35 -9.20 -10.85
CA ALA A 9 -2.09 -9.72 -10.32
C ALA A 9 -1.47 -8.78 -9.27
N GLY A 10 -2.31 -8.15 -8.43
CA GLY A 10 -1.89 -7.48 -7.21
C GLY A 10 -1.45 -8.47 -6.13
N LEU A 11 -1.23 -8.01 -4.89
CA LEU A 11 -0.81 -8.87 -3.78
C LEU A 11 -1.76 -10.07 -3.57
N ALA A 12 -3.05 -9.80 -3.50
CA ALA A 12 -4.06 -10.84 -3.27
C ALA A 12 -4.20 -11.80 -4.45
N GLY A 13 -4.24 -11.28 -5.69
CA GLY A 13 -4.39 -12.12 -6.87
C GLY A 13 -3.15 -12.96 -7.16
N SER A 14 -1.95 -12.43 -6.97
CA SER A 14 -0.69 -13.16 -7.06
C SER A 14 -0.62 -14.31 -6.04
N GLU A 15 -0.99 -14.04 -4.79
CA GLU A 15 -1.05 -15.06 -3.75
C GLU A 15 -2.11 -16.12 -4.05
N CYS A 16 -3.30 -15.70 -4.49
CA CYS A 16 -4.39 -16.59 -4.87
C CYS A 16 -3.97 -17.56 -6.00
N ALA A 17 -3.42 -17.01 -7.10
CA ALA A 17 -2.94 -17.79 -8.22
C ALA A 17 -1.84 -18.80 -7.81
N TRP A 18 -0.92 -18.38 -6.94
CA TRP A 18 0.12 -19.25 -6.39
C TRP A 18 -0.46 -20.39 -5.58
N GLN A 19 -1.44 -20.11 -4.70
CA GLN A 19 -2.04 -21.15 -3.85
C GLN A 19 -2.87 -22.16 -4.64
N LEU A 20 -3.56 -21.72 -5.69
CA LEU A 20 -4.24 -22.60 -6.64
C LEU A 20 -3.24 -23.51 -7.37
N ALA A 21 -2.22 -22.91 -7.98
CA ALA A 21 -1.22 -23.65 -8.77
C ALA A 21 -0.43 -24.66 -7.94
N LYS A 22 -0.07 -24.35 -6.69
CA LYS A 22 0.59 -25.29 -5.76
C LYS A 22 -0.25 -26.51 -5.46
N ARG A 23 -1.58 -26.41 -5.56
CA ARG A 23 -2.53 -27.53 -5.34
C ARG A 23 -2.86 -28.26 -6.63
N GLY A 24 -2.17 -27.93 -7.73
CA GLY A 24 -2.33 -28.58 -9.02
C GLY A 24 -3.53 -28.06 -9.83
N VAL A 25 -4.22 -27.02 -9.38
CA VAL A 25 -5.33 -26.40 -10.11
C VAL A 25 -4.78 -25.53 -11.26
N PRO A 26 -5.24 -25.72 -12.51
CA PRO A 26 -4.88 -24.83 -13.60
C PRO A 26 -5.46 -23.42 -13.37
N VAL A 27 -4.65 -22.40 -13.57
CA VAL A 27 -5.02 -21.00 -13.32
C VAL A 27 -4.91 -20.17 -14.61
N CYS A 28 -5.91 -19.33 -14.86
CA CYS A 28 -5.80 -18.22 -15.80
C CYS A 28 -5.67 -16.91 -14.98
N LEU A 29 -4.48 -16.34 -14.94
CA LEU A 29 -4.23 -15.05 -14.24
C LEU A 29 -4.28 -13.92 -15.26
N VAL A 30 -5.29 -13.06 -15.14
CA VAL A 30 -5.52 -11.91 -16.03
C VAL A 30 -5.03 -10.64 -15.35
N GLU A 31 -4.10 -9.93 -15.97
CA GLU A 31 -3.55 -8.66 -15.48
C GLU A 31 -3.51 -7.64 -16.61
N MET A 32 -4.00 -6.43 -16.34
CA MET A 32 -4.06 -5.39 -17.37
C MET A 32 -2.70 -4.75 -17.67
N LYS A 33 -1.74 -4.83 -16.75
CA LYS A 33 -0.35 -4.36 -16.99
C LYS A 33 0.39 -5.32 -17.91
N PRO A 34 1.29 -4.85 -18.75
CA PRO A 34 1.64 -3.45 -19.01
C PRO A 34 0.73 -2.76 -20.04
N ALA A 35 -0.24 -3.45 -20.62
CA ALA A 35 -1.09 -2.90 -21.70
C ALA A 35 -1.89 -1.67 -21.23
N LYS A 36 -2.35 -1.68 -19.98
CA LYS A 36 -3.05 -0.55 -19.34
C LYS A 36 -2.52 -0.34 -17.94
N MET A 37 -2.09 0.88 -17.64
CA MET A 37 -1.60 1.30 -16.33
C MET A 37 -2.67 2.08 -15.58
N THR A 38 -2.69 1.98 -14.23
CA THR A 38 -3.47 2.91 -13.41
C THR A 38 -2.63 4.15 -13.09
N PRO A 39 -3.25 5.25 -12.64
CA PRO A 39 -2.49 6.43 -12.23
C PRO A 39 -1.50 6.19 -11.08
N ALA A 40 -1.69 5.13 -10.28
CA ALA A 40 -0.82 4.82 -9.13
C ALA A 40 0.32 3.86 -9.47
N HIS A 41 0.16 3.03 -10.49
CA HIS A 41 1.16 2.04 -10.87
C HIS A 41 2.19 2.64 -11.82
N THR A 42 3.46 2.32 -11.60
CA THR A 42 4.60 2.79 -12.40
C THR A 42 5.44 1.65 -12.94
N SER A 43 5.22 0.44 -12.45
CA SER A 43 5.96 -0.77 -12.81
C SER A 43 5.05 -1.76 -13.57
N GLU A 44 5.63 -2.47 -14.53
CA GLU A 44 4.97 -3.58 -15.23
C GLU A 44 4.90 -4.87 -14.39
N TYR A 45 5.67 -4.95 -13.30
CA TYR A 45 5.71 -6.13 -12.44
C TYR A 45 4.42 -6.28 -11.61
N PHE A 46 4.12 -7.52 -11.23
CA PHE A 46 2.98 -7.87 -10.39
C PHE A 46 3.20 -7.45 -8.93
N ALA A 47 2.12 -7.37 -8.16
CA ALA A 47 2.16 -7.04 -6.73
C ALA A 47 2.95 -5.76 -6.39
N GLU A 48 2.89 -4.73 -7.23
CA GLU A 48 3.53 -3.44 -6.97
C GLU A 48 3.00 -2.80 -5.70
N LEU A 49 3.91 -2.40 -4.80
CA LEU A 49 3.58 -1.69 -3.57
C LEU A 49 3.43 -0.19 -3.85
N VAL A 50 2.23 0.30 -4.03
CA VAL A 50 1.96 1.67 -4.49
C VAL A 50 2.07 2.73 -3.39
N CYS A 51 1.59 2.44 -2.18
CA CYS A 51 1.52 3.40 -1.07
C CYS A 51 2.83 3.48 -0.28
N SER A 52 3.38 2.33 0.11
CA SER A 52 4.53 2.20 1.01
C SER A 52 5.31 0.94 0.68
N ASN A 53 6.63 0.95 0.93
CA ASN A 53 7.44 -0.26 0.83
C ASN A 53 7.49 -1.06 2.16
N SER A 54 6.75 -0.62 3.17
CA SER A 54 6.69 -1.30 4.47
C SER A 54 5.48 -2.21 4.56
N LEU A 55 5.72 -3.42 5.02
CA LEU A 55 4.71 -4.40 5.42
C LEU A 55 4.42 -4.32 6.94
N ARG A 56 4.70 -3.18 7.58
CA ARG A 56 4.52 -2.92 9.02
C ARG A 56 5.46 -3.76 9.90
N SER A 57 5.18 -3.84 11.23
CA SER A 57 5.98 -4.57 12.22
C SER A 57 6.16 -6.05 11.85
N ASP A 58 7.38 -6.59 12.06
CA ASP A 58 7.70 -8.02 11.89
C ASP A 58 7.79 -8.76 13.23
N GLU A 59 7.50 -8.09 14.34
CA GLU A 59 7.55 -8.69 15.69
C GLU A 59 6.34 -9.58 15.96
N LEU A 60 6.57 -10.82 16.44
CA LEU A 60 5.51 -11.80 16.73
C LEU A 60 4.54 -11.37 17.83
N THR A 61 4.94 -10.44 18.67
CA THR A 61 4.09 -9.83 19.72
C THR A 61 3.09 -8.82 19.16
N ASN A 62 3.18 -8.52 17.87
CA ASN A 62 2.29 -7.62 17.16
C ASN A 62 1.40 -8.43 16.20
N ALA A 63 0.10 -8.15 16.16
CA ALA A 63 -0.86 -8.89 15.34
C ALA A 63 -0.44 -9.01 13.86
N VAL A 64 0.06 -7.93 13.27
CA VAL A 64 0.51 -7.96 11.87
C VAL A 64 1.81 -8.75 11.68
N GLY A 65 2.68 -8.80 12.70
CA GLY A 65 3.88 -9.65 12.70
C GLY A 65 3.52 -11.12 12.84
N LEU A 66 2.55 -11.45 13.71
CA LEU A 66 2.03 -12.80 13.85
C LEU A 66 1.41 -13.30 12.53
N LEU A 67 0.57 -12.50 11.88
CA LEU A 67 -0.02 -12.83 10.58
C LEU A 67 1.05 -13.12 9.52
N LYS A 68 2.15 -12.37 9.49
CA LYS A 68 3.27 -12.66 8.57
C LYS A 68 3.88 -14.04 8.82
N GLU A 69 4.11 -14.39 10.08
CA GLU A 69 4.66 -15.70 10.43
C GLU A 69 3.69 -16.84 10.05
N GLU A 70 2.39 -16.65 10.25
CA GLU A 70 1.39 -17.61 9.79
C GLU A 70 1.44 -17.76 8.26
N MET A 71 1.50 -16.65 7.51
CA MET A 71 1.62 -16.67 6.05
C MET A 71 2.92 -17.34 5.57
N ARG A 72 4.06 -17.15 6.28
CA ARG A 72 5.32 -17.88 5.98
C ARG A 72 5.12 -19.38 6.11
N ARG A 73 4.55 -19.84 7.21
CA ARG A 73 4.26 -21.28 7.45
C ARG A 73 3.28 -21.87 6.45
N LEU A 74 2.35 -21.06 5.96
CA LEU A 74 1.39 -21.45 4.92
C LEU A 74 1.99 -21.42 3.50
N GLY A 75 3.27 -21.05 3.35
CA GLY A 75 4.00 -21.04 2.09
C GLY A 75 3.54 -19.96 1.13
N SER A 76 3.33 -18.74 1.65
CA SER A 76 2.99 -17.54 0.89
C SER A 76 4.12 -17.12 -0.04
N LEU A 77 3.81 -16.88 -1.30
CA LEU A 77 4.73 -16.31 -2.29
C LEU A 77 5.09 -14.87 -1.92
N ILE A 78 4.12 -14.11 -1.43
CA ILE A 78 4.32 -12.71 -1.03
C ILE A 78 5.33 -12.62 0.12
N MET A 79 5.24 -13.52 1.11
CA MET A 79 6.21 -13.55 2.21
C MET A 79 7.58 -14.07 1.78
N GLU A 80 7.64 -15.07 0.90
CA GLU A 80 8.90 -15.53 0.29
C GLU A 80 9.63 -14.36 -0.38
N SER A 81 8.91 -13.58 -1.18
CA SER A 81 9.47 -12.41 -1.86
C SER A 81 9.88 -11.31 -0.90
N ALA A 82 9.05 -11.05 0.13
CA ALA A 82 9.35 -10.02 1.12
C ALA A 82 10.64 -10.32 1.91
N ASP A 83 10.81 -11.57 2.31
CA ASP A 83 12.00 -12.00 3.05
C ASP A 83 13.27 -11.97 2.18
N ALA A 84 13.16 -12.28 0.87
CA ALA A 84 14.27 -12.22 -0.08
C ALA A 84 14.70 -10.79 -0.45
N ASN A 85 13.82 -9.80 -0.29
CA ASN A 85 14.07 -8.41 -0.72
C ASN A 85 14.00 -7.40 0.44
N ARG A 86 14.36 -7.83 1.66
CA ARG A 86 14.36 -6.96 2.84
C ARG A 86 15.29 -5.77 2.69
N VAL A 87 14.84 -4.62 3.19
CA VAL A 87 15.68 -3.44 3.42
C VAL A 87 15.60 -3.03 4.89
N ALA A 88 16.65 -2.37 5.38
CA ALA A 88 16.71 -1.94 6.77
C ALA A 88 15.59 -0.96 7.13
N ALA A 89 14.81 -1.28 8.18
CA ALA A 89 13.68 -0.47 8.65
C ALA A 89 13.35 -0.72 10.13
N GLY A 90 14.35 -0.92 10.97
CA GLY A 90 14.17 -1.19 12.41
C GLY A 90 13.34 -2.45 12.66
N GLY A 91 12.30 -2.37 13.48
CA GLY A 91 11.37 -3.48 13.78
C GLY A 91 10.29 -3.72 12.71
N ALA A 92 10.32 -3.00 11.60
CA ALA A 92 9.39 -3.21 10.48
C ALA A 92 9.99 -4.11 9.40
N LEU A 93 9.15 -4.85 8.69
CA LEU A 93 9.51 -5.48 7.44
C LEU A 93 9.29 -4.48 6.30
N ALA A 94 10.36 -3.93 5.76
CA ALA A 94 10.33 -3.15 4.54
C ALA A 94 11.10 -3.87 3.43
N VAL A 95 10.76 -3.59 2.18
CA VAL A 95 11.32 -4.27 1.01
C VAL A 95 11.81 -3.29 -0.04
N ASP A 96 12.77 -3.74 -0.85
CA ASP A 96 13.06 -3.11 -2.14
C ASP A 96 11.86 -3.34 -3.06
N ARG A 97 11.20 -2.26 -3.51
CA ARG A 97 9.93 -2.38 -4.24
C ARG A 97 10.09 -3.14 -5.55
N GLU A 98 11.15 -2.84 -6.29
CA GLU A 98 11.35 -3.44 -7.61
C GLU A 98 11.75 -4.91 -7.49
N GLY A 99 12.71 -5.22 -6.62
CA GLY A 99 13.15 -6.59 -6.36
C GLY A 99 12.00 -7.47 -5.88
N PHE A 100 11.16 -6.95 -4.98
CA PHE A 100 9.98 -7.63 -4.46
C PHE A 100 8.99 -7.99 -5.57
N SER A 101 8.58 -7.01 -6.37
CA SER A 101 7.58 -7.21 -7.43
C SER A 101 8.12 -8.08 -8.57
N ARG A 102 9.41 -7.92 -8.92
CA ARG A 102 10.08 -8.75 -9.92
C ARG A 102 10.13 -10.21 -9.49
N HIS A 103 10.53 -10.50 -8.25
CA HIS A 103 10.58 -11.86 -7.71
C HIS A 103 9.22 -12.55 -7.85
N ILE A 104 8.13 -11.90 -7.42
CA ILE A 104 6.76 -12.46 -7.54
C ILE A 104 6.42 -12.73 -9.00
N THR A 105 6.69 -11.77 -9.88
CA THR A 105 6.41 -11.88 -11.31
C THR A 105 7.13 -13.06 -11.93
N ASP A 106 8.42 -13.22 -11.63
CA ASP A 106 9.26 -14.30 -12.17
C ASP A 106 8.80 -15.68 -11.67
N ARG A 107 8.42 -15.77 -10.39
CA ARG A 107 7.90 -17.00 -9.79
C ARG A 107 6.59 -17.43 -10.44
N LEU A 108 5.66 -16.48 -10.69
CA LEU A 108 4.39 -16.78 -11.34
C LEU A 108 4.58 -17.15 -12.82
N LYS A 109 5.47 -16.45 -13.54
CA LYS A 109 5.81 -16.77 -14.93
C LYS A 109 6.46 -18.16 -15.09
N ALA A 110 7.24 -18.58 -14.11
CA ALA A 110 7.90 -19.88 -14.12
C ALA A 110 6.98 -21.04 -13.73
N CYS A 111 5.78 -20.77 -13.23
CA CYS A 111 4.85 -21.80 -12.76
C CYS A 111 4.02 -22.36 -13.92
N GLY A 112 4.25 -23.64 -14.28
CA GLY A 112 3.60 -24.30 -15.41
C GLY A 112 2.07 -24.45 -15.30
N ASN A 113 1.49 -24.30 -14.10
CA ASN A 113 0.05 -24.36 -13.88
C ASN A 113 -0.64 -22.98 -13.99
N ILE A 114 0.10 -21.93 -14.30
CA ILE A 114 -0.43 -20.57 -14.44
C ILE A 114 -0.29 -20.09 -15.89
N GLU A 115 -1.40 -19.86 -16.54
CA GLU A 115 -1.48 -19.14 -17.81
C GLU A 115 -1.65 -17.64 -17.52
N LEU A 116 -0.74 -16.82 -18.03
CA LEU A 116 -0.77 -15.37 -17.87
C LEU A 116 -1.43 -14.72 -19.08
N VAL A 117 -2.44 -13.90 -18.83
CA VAL A 117 -3.13 -13.12 -19.86
C VAL A 117 -2.94 -11.64 -19.57
N SER A 118 -2.20 -10.94 -20.44
CA SER A 118 -2.02 -9.48 -20.34
C SER A 118 -3.16 -8.78 -21.05
N ALA A 119 -4.24 -8.52 -20.33
CA ALA A 119 -5.44 -7.85 -20.83
C ALA A 119 -6.22 -7.18 -19.69
N GLU A 120 -6.96 -6.12 -20.03
CA GLU A 120 -7.97 -5.56 -19.13
C GLU A 120 -9.15 -6.53 -19.03
N ALA A 121 -9.55 -6.91 -17.81
CA ALA A 121 -10.78 -7.62 -17.56
C ALA A 121 -11.97 -6.65 -17.70
N THR A 122 -12.79 -6.83 -18.71
CA THR A 122 -13.98 -6.02 -18.95
C THR A 122 -15.29 -6.76 -18.65
N GLU A 123 -15.21 -8.07 -18.49
CA GLU A 123 -16.31 -8.97 -18.14
C GLU A 123 -15.88 -9.93 -17.05
N ILE A 124 -16.85 -10.50 -16.33
CA ILE A 124 -16.62 -11.58 -15.37
C ILE A 124 -16.78 -12.91 -16.12
N PRO A 125 -15.73 -13.73 -16.21
CA PRO A 125 -15.77 -14.97 -16.98
C PRO A 125 -16.76 -16.01 -16.38
N GLU A 126 -17.13 -16.98 -17.18
CA GLU A 126 -17.82 -18.19 -16.73
C GLU A 126 -16.89 -19.08 -15.88
N GLY A 127 -17.47 -20.03 -15.16
CA GLY A 127 -16.74 -20.94 -14.26
C GLY A 127 -16.35 -20.28 -12.93
N THR A 128 -15.39 -20.88 -12.24
CA THR A 128 -14.91 -20.37 -10.93
C THR A 128 -13.96 -19.19 -11.12
N VAL A 129 -14.30 -18.06 -10.49
CA VAL A 129 -13.57 -16.78 -10.65
C VAL A 129 -13.20 -16.20 -9.30
N VAL A 130 -11.97 -15.69 -9.18
CA VAL A 130 -11.54 -14.86 -8.05
C VAL A 130 -11.24 -13.45 -8.55
N ILE A 131 -12.01 -12.46 -8.10
CA ILE A 131 -11.84 -11.05 -8.43
C ILE A 131 -10.90 -10.41 -7.39
N ALA A 132 -9.68 -10.12 -7.81
CA ALA A 132 -8.61 -9.54 -7.00
C ALA A 132 -8.01 -8.29 -7.67
N THR A 133 -8.83 -7.54 -8.41
CA THR A 133 -8.44 -6.35 -9.17
C THR A 133 -8.05 -5.17 -8.27
N GLY A 134 -8.31 -5.30 -6.97
CA GLY A 134 -7.92 -4.33 -5.96
C GLY A 134 -8.76 -3.05 -5.99
N PRO A 135 -8.34 -2.04 -5.20
CA PRO A 135 -9.09 -0.80 -5.07
C PRO A 135 -9.07 0.05 -6.34
N LEU A 136 -8.05 -0.12 -7.19
CA LEU A 136 -7.85 0.60 -8.44
C LEU A 136 -8.36 -0.19 -9.66
N SER A 137 -9.47 -0.91 -9.48
CA SER A 137 -10.16 -1.59 -10.58
C SER A 137 -10.49 -0.62 -11.71
N SER A 138 -10.38 -1.08 -12.96
CA SER A 138 -10.79 -0.27 -14.11
C SER A 138 -12.30 -0.06 -14.11
N ASP A 139 -12.75 1.02 -14.72
CA ASP A 139 -14.18 1.37 -14.76
C ASP A 139 -15.03 0.22 -15.34
N ALA A 140 -14.53 -0.46 -16.36
CA ALA A 140 -15.24 -1.56 -17.01
C ALA A 140 -15.56 -2.71 -16.05
N ILE A 141 -14.56 -3.20 -15.29
CA ILE A 141 -14.80 -4.28 -14.33
C ILE A 141 -15.52 -3.77 -13.07
N ALA A 142 -15.31 -2.51 -12.67
CA ALA A 142 -15.99 -1.90 -11.53
C ALA A 142 -17.51 -1.82 -11.79
N GLU A 143 -17.93 -1.48 -13.00
CA GLU A 143 -19.36 -1.50 -13.40
C GLU A 143 -19.98 -2.89 -13.30
N LYS A 144 -19.23 -3.95 -13.71
CA LYS A 144 -19.69 -5.33 -13.59
C LYS A 144 -19.81 -5.78 -12.14
N ILE A 145 -18.85 -5.39 -11.30
CA ILE A 145 -18.89 -5.67 -9.85
C ILE A 145 -20.08 -4.94 -9.21
N ALA A 146 -20.32 -3.67 -9.56
CA ALA A 146 -21.47 -2.91 -9.05
C ALA A 146 -22.80 -3.55 -9.45
N ALA A 147 -22.91 -4.09 -10.67
CA ALA A 147 -24.11 -4.81 -11.12
C ALA A 147 -24.36 -6.11 -10.34
N LEU A 148 -23.30 -6.82 -9.90
CA LEU A 148 -23.40 -8.00 -9.04
C LEU A 148 -23.78 -7.64 -7.58
N CYS A 149 -23.38 -6.45 -7.13
CA CYS A 149 -23.47 -6.02 -5.74
C CYS A 149 -24.16 -4.66 -5.64
N PRO A 150 -25.42 -4.52 -6.07
CA PRO A 150 -26.08 -3.21 -6.20
C PRO A 150 -26.28 -2.45 -4.87
N GLU A 151 -26.11 -3.13 -3.75
CA GLU A 151 -26.22 -2.53 -2.41
C GLU A 151 -24.86 -2.05 -1.83
N SER A 152 -23.78 -2.14 -2.61
CA SER A 152 -22.41 -1.91 -2.12
C SER A 152 -21.72 -0.69 -2.72
N ASP A 153 -22.42 0.40 -2.96
CA ASP A 153 -21.88 1.67 -3.46
C ASP A 153 -20.93 2.33 -2.44
N LEU A 154 -19.85 1.59 -2.09
CA LEU A 154 -18.87 2.07 -1.14
C LEU A 154 -17.58 2.41 -1.90
N HIS A 155 -17.36 3.71 -2.05
CA HIS A 155 -16.10 4.26 -2.54
C HIS A 155 -15.38 4.98 -1.40
N PHE A 156 -14.07 4.80 -1.31
CA PHE A 156 -13.22 5.61 -0.44
C PHE A 156 -12.02 6.14 -1.22
N TYR A 157 -11.37 7.15 -0.68
CA TYR A 157 -10.20 7.76 -1.29
C TYR A 157 -8.96 7.41 -0.49
N ASP A 158 -7.88 7.09 -1.18
CA ASP A 158 -6.57 6.77 -0.63
C ASP A 158 -5.53 7.72 -1.23
N ALA A 159 -4.54 8.10 -0.44
CA ALA A 159 -3.48 8.99 -0.87
C ALA A 159 -2.10 8.33 -0.70
N VAL A 160 -1.18 8.67 -1.59
CA VAL A 160 0.21 8.18 -1.59
C VAL A 160 1.15 9.27 -1.06
N ALA A 161 2.19 8.86 -0.33
CA ALA A 161 3.21 9.78 0.17
C ALA A 161 4.33 10.03 -0.87
N PRO A 162 4.94 11.24 -0.87
CA PRO A 162 6.08 11.57 -1.72
C PRO A 162 7.34 10.78 -1.41
N ILE A 163 8.22 10.67 -2.42
CA ILE A 163 9.55 10.05 -2.31
C ILE A 163 10.60 11.06 -2.78
N VAL A 164 11.70 11.18 -2.02
CA VAL A 164 12.84 12.06 -2.31
C VAL A 164 14.14 11.28 -2.47
N THR A 165 15.12 11.87 -3.16
CA THR A 165 16.47 11.30 -3.23
C THR A 165 17.25 11.61 -1.95
N LEU A 166 18.07 10.66 -1.45
CA LEU A 166 18.93 10.90 -0.29
C LEU A 166 19.91 12.05 -0.52
N GLU A 167 20.48 12.15 -1.72
CA GLU A 167 21.45 13.17 -2.08
C GLU A 167 20.92 14.60 -1.90
N SER A 168 19.61 14.78 -2.07
CA SER A 168 18.94 16.06 -1.92
C SER A 168 18.51 16.40 -0.49
N VAL A 169 18.64 15.46 0.46
CA VAL A 169 18.32 15.69 1.89
C VAL A 169 19.49 16.40 2.58
N ASP A 170 19.23 17.53 3.21
CA ASP A 170 20.22 18.22 4.03
C ASP A 170 20.45 17.50 5.37
N MET A 171 21.46 16.62 5.38
CA MET A 171 21.85 15.87 6.58
C MET A 171 22.43 16.74 7.69
N SER A 172 22.76 18.02 7.42
CA SER A 172 23.13 18.95 8.48
C SER A 172 21.93 19.36 9.36
N SER A 173 20.70 19.22 8.81
CA SER A 173 19.42 19.51 9.47
C SER A 173 18.63 18.24 9.82
N ALA A 174 19.24 17.06 9.70
CA ALA A 174 18.62 15.77 9.99
C ALA A 174 19.59 14.83 10.70
N PHE A 175 19.06 13.72 11.24
CA PHE A 175 19.88 12.70 11.90
C PHE A 175 19.27 11.30 11.75
N PHE A 176 20.14 10.28 11.77
CA PHE A 176 19.71 8.89 11.83
C PHE A 176 19.40 8.48 13.27
N ALA A 177 18.22 7.94 13.50
CA ALA A 177 17.85 7.32 14.77
C ALA A 177 16.67 6.36 14.62
N SER A 178 16.54 5.44 15.56
CA SER A 178 15.32 4.67 15.80
C SER A 178 14.59 5.22 17.03
N ARG A 179 13.28 5.17 17.02
CA ARG A 179 12.47 5.66 18.14
C ARG A 179 12.69 4.82 19.40
N TYR A 180 13.03 5.48 20.51
CA TYR A 180 13.38 4.86 21.80
C TYR A 180 14.60 3.92 21.71
N ASP A 181 15.51 4.15 20.77
CA ASP A 181 16.68 3.31 20.49
C ASP A 181 16.32 1.83 20.26
N LYS A 182 15.13 1.56 19.74
CA LYS A 182 14.68 0.21 19.42
C LYS A 182 15.07 -0.19 18.00
N GLY A 183 15.85 -1.24 17.87
CA GLY A 183 16.36 -1.72 16.58
C GLY A 183 17.50 -0.86 16.03
N THR A 184 17.67 -0.85 14.72
CA THR A 184 18.71 -0.12 14.02
C THR A 184 18.28 1.32 13.69
N ALA A 185 19.22 2.25 13.61
CA ALA A 185 18.97 3.67 13.33
C ALA A 185 18.77 3.90 11.81
N ASP A 186 17.71 3.31 11.25
CA ASP A 186 17.49 3.25 9.80
C ASP A 186 16.64 4.41 9.25
N TYR A 187 16.02 5.19 10.13
CA TYR A 187 15.20 6.33 9.73
C TYR A 187 16.00 7.63 9.78
N ILE A 188 15.84 8.47 8.75
CA ILE A 188 16.29 9.85 8.81
C ILE A 188 15.20 10.66 9.49
N ASN A 189 15.56 11.38 10.54
CA ASN A 189 14.65 12.21 11.33
C ASN A 189 14.91 13.67 11.01
N CYS A 190 13.88 14.37 10.54
CA CYS A 190 13.88 15.78 10.16
C CYS A 190 13.16 16.58 11.26
N PRO A 191 13.90 17.19 12.20
CA PRO A 191 13.32 17.93 13.32
C PRO A 191 12.75 19.29 12.84
N PHE A 192 11.76 19.76 13.60
CA PHE A 192 11.22 21.12 13.51
C PHE A 192 11.44 21.86 14.83
N SER A 193 11.80 23.14 14.75
CA SER A 193 11.52 24.10 15.81
C SER A 193 10.02 24.42 15.86
N ARG A 194 9.57 25.15 16.88
CA ARG A 194 8.18 25.60 16.97
C ARG A 194 7.81 26.52 15.80
N GLU A 195 8.65 27.47 15.50
CA GLU A 195 8.46 28.47 14.45
C GLU A 195 8.38 27.80 13.07
N GLU A 196 9.24 26.81 12.80
CA GLU A 196 9.23 26.05 11.56
C GLU A 196 7.97 25.20 11.43
N TYR A 197 7.53 24.57 12.52
CA TYR A 197 6.28 23.82 12.54
C TYR A 197 5.06 24.73 12.33
N ASP A 198 5.01 25.90 12.97
CA ASP A 198 3.92 26.87 12.81
C ASP A 198 3.80 27.30 11.34
N ALA A 199 4.92 27.63 10.70
CA ALA A 199 4.96 28.00 9.29
C ALA A 199 4.53 26.84 8.39
N PHE A 200 5.03 25.63 8.65
CA PHE A 200 4.67 24.42 7.91
C PHE A 200 3.18 24.08 8.05
N TRP A 201 2.65 24.08 9.27
CA TRP A 201 1.24 23.79 9.55
C TRP A 201 0.31 24.77 8.85
N ASN A 202 0.61 26.08 8.91
CA ASN A 202 -0.15 27.10 8.21
C ASN A 202 -0.11 26.90 6.69
N ALA A 203 1.06 26.65 6.12
CA ALA A 203 1.21 26.39 4.69
C ALA A 203 0.47 25.13 4.24
N LEU A 204 0.52 24.06 5.03
CA LEU A 204 -0.13 22.78 4.76
C LEU A 204 -1.65 22.89 4.77
N THR A 205 -2.21 23.60 5.77
CA THR A 205 -3.67 23.74 5.94
C THR A 205 -4.32 24.68 4.93
N THR A 206 -3.54 25.55 4.31
CA THR A 206 -4.00 26.56 3.32
C THR A 206 -3.58 26.23 1.88
N ALA A 207 -2.83 25.15 1.67
CA ALA A 207 -2.36 24.74 0.36
C ALA A 207 -3.50 24.32 -0.57
N GLU A 208 -3.29 24.51 -1.88
CA GLU A 208 -4.26 24.09 -2.89
C GLU A 208 -4.23 22.59 -3.10
N GLU A 209 -5.42 22.00 -3.09
CA GLU A 209 -5.63 20.59 -3.34
C GLU A 209 -5.86 20.29 -4.82
N ALA A 210 -5.49 19.10 -5.28
CA ALA A 210 -5.83 18.64 -6.62
C ALA A 210 -7.35 18.38 -6.70
N PRO A 211 -8.02 18.73 -7.81
CA PRO A 211 -9.44 18.48 -7.96
C PRO A 211 -9.70 16.96 -7.94
N VAL A 212 -10.59 16.50 -7.09
CA VAL A 212 -11.05 15.12 -7.05
C VAL A 212 -12.46 15.08 -7.62
N HIS A 213 -12.65 14.40 -8.75
CA HIS A 213 -13.96 14.26 -9.37
C HIS A 213 -14.85 13.34 -8.52
N GLY A 214 -16.03 13.82 -8.13
CA GLY A 214 -17.00 13.04 -7.37
C GLY A 214 -16.89 13.15 -5.85
N PHE A 215 -16.28 14.21 -5.34
CA PHE A 215 -16.11 14.48 -3.91
C PHE A 215 -17.36 15.14 -3.33
N GLU A 216 -18.43 14.39 -3.15
CA GLU A 216 -19.50 14.78 -2.23
C GLU A 216 -19.43 13.85 -1.02
N ASP A 217 -19.14 14.41 0.17
CA ASP A 217 -19.01 13.74 1.48
C ASP A 217 -18.06 12.54 1.54
N SER A 218 -16.79 12.81 1.37
CA SER A 218 -15.74 11.80 1.29
C SER A 218 -15.49 11.08 2.60
N LYS A 219 -15.78 9.82 2.65
CA LYS A 219 -15.21 8.91 3.65
C LYS A 219 -13.75 8.66 3.28
N VAL A 220 -12.83 9.43 3.86
CA VAL A 220 -11.40 9.16 3.76
C VAL A 220 -11.07 8.07 4.78
N PHE A 221 -10.30 7.08 4.35
CA PHE A 221 -9.87 5.99 5.22
C PHE A 221 -8.84 6.46 6.26
N GLU A 222 -9.05 6.16 7.55
CA GLU A 222 -8.20 6.68 8.65
C GLU A 222 -6.71 6.35 8.46
N GLY A 223 -6.37 5.15 7.97
CA GLY A 223 -4.99 4.70 7.81
C GLY A 223 -4.22 5.38 6.68
N CYS A 224 -4.92 5.97 5.71
CA CYS A 224 -4.35 6.63 4.53
C CYS A 224 -4.83 8.07 4.38
N MET A 225 -5.26 8.67 5.50
CA MET A 225 -5.75 10.05 5.52
C MET A 225 -4.66 11.03 5.10
N PRO A 226 -4.95 11.94 4.17
CA PRO A 226 -4.01 12.97 3.76
C PRO A 226 -3.54 13.81 4.94
N ILE A 227 -2.24 14.16 4.94
CA ILE A 227 -1.62 14.91 6.04
C ILE A 227 -2.27 16.29 6.24
N GLU A 228 -2.71 16.96 5.17
CA GLU A 228 -3.44 18.23 5.23
C GLU A 228 -4.81 18.08 5.89
N VAL A 229 -5.50 16.96 5.68
CA VAL A 229 -6.77 16.65 6.35
C VAL A 229 -6.54 16.43 7.85
N ASN A 230 -5.49 15.66 8.21
CA ASN A 230 -5.08 15.50 9.60
C ASN A 230 -4.71 16.83 10.27
N ALA A 231 -3.99 17.69 9.56
CA ALA A 231 -3.60 19.02 10.06
C ALA A 231 -4.81 19.91 10.38
N ARG A 232 -5.87 19.86 9.56
CA ARG A 232 -7.11 20.64 9.78
C ARG A 232 -7.96 20.13 10.95
N ARG A 233 -7.77 18.90 11.40
CA ARG A 233 -8.42 18.36 12.61
C ARG A 233 -7.96 19.05 13.89
N GLY A 234 -6.79 19.70 13.87
CA GLY A 234 -6.25 20.48 14.97
C GLY A 234 -4.75 20.67 14.87
N TYR A 235 -4.29 21.78 15.43
CA TYR A 235 -2.88 22.18 15.39
C TYR A 235 -1.92 21.10 15.92
N ASP A 236 -2.28 20.44 17.01
CA ASP A 236 -1.45 19.42 17.65
C ASP A 236 -1.64 18.01 17.07
N THR A 237 -2.62 17.80 16.18
CA THR A 237 -2.93 16.46 15.64
C THR A 237 -1.71 15.79 15.02
N LEU A 238 -0.93 16.50 14.22
CA LEU A 238 0.28 15.94 13.60
C LEU A 238 1.36 15.63 14.64
N ARG A 239 1.52 16.45 15.68
CA ARG A 239 2.53 16.29 16.73
C ARG A 239 2.26 15.11 17.67
N PHE A 240 1.00 14.72 17.83
CA PHE A 240 0.61 13.52 18.57
C PHE A 240 0.48 12.28 17.67
N GLY A 241 0.54 12.46 16.36
CA GLY A 241 0.42 11.44 15.32
C GLY A 241 1.68 11.29 14.47
N ILE A 242 1.56 11.69 13.22
CA ILE A 242 2.55 11.48 12.14
C ILE A 242 3.91 12.12 12.45
N LEU A 243 3.91 13.34 12.99
CA LEU A 243 5.12 14.12 13.32
C LEU A 243 5.49 14.06 14.81
N LYS A 244 5.14 12.98 15.49
CA LYS A 244 5.39 12.80 16.92
C LYS A 244 6.90 12.86 17.22
N PRO A 245 7.38 13.77 18.10
CA PRO A 245 8.80 13.93 18.40
C PRO A 245 9.32 12.96 19.49
N ILE A 246 8.45 12.49 20.38
CA ILE A 246 8.82 11.74 21.60
C ILE A 246 9.62 10.48 21.26
N GLY A 247 10.77 10.32 21.96
CA GLY A 247 11.68 9.19 21.78
C GLY A 247 12.64 9.34 20.61
N LEU A 248 12.81 10.57 20.10
CA LEU A 248 13.75 10.94 19.03
C LEU A 248 14.54 12.20 19.43
N PRO A 249 15.36 12.16 20.50
CA PRO A 249 16.13 13.32 20.91
C PRO A 249 17.09 13.75 19.78
N ASP A 250 17.11 15.04 19.50
CA ASP A 250 18.06 15.61 18.54
C ASP A 250 19.49 15.50 19.13
N PRO A 251 20.43 14.86 18.42
CA PRO A 251 21.81 14.70 18.90
C PRO A 251 22.53 16.03 19.20
N LYS A 252 22.11 17.12 18.57
CA LYS A 252 22.70 18.46 18.79
C LYS A 252 22.27 19.11 20.09
N THR A 253 21.03 18.85 20.52
CA THR A 253 20.45 19.49 21.71
C THR A 253 20.26 18.54 22.88
N GLY A 254 20.24 17.23 22.64
CA GLY A 254 19.91 16.20 23.61
C GLY A 254 18.43 16.20 24.04
N LYS A 255 17.56 16.95 23.37
CA LYS A 255 16.14 17.09 23.71
C LYS A 255 15.27 16.67 22.54
N ASP A 256 14.06 16.21 22.83
CA ASP A 256 13.05 15.98 21.78
C ASP A 256 12.73 17.32 21.10
N PRO A 257 12.73 17.38 19.76
CA PRO A 257 12.35 18.58 19.01
C PRO A 257 10.85 18.85 19.14
N TYR A 258 10.38 19.97 18.57
CA TYR A 258 8.95 20.33 18.64
C TYR A 258 8.07 19.36 17.84
N ALA A 259 8.53 18.95 16.66
CA ALA A 259 7.96 17.92 15.82
C ALA A 259 9.06 17.23 15.01
N VAL A 260 8.82 16.05 14.46
CA VAL A 260 9.78 15.30 13.63
C VAL A 260 9.07 14.62 12.47
N LEU A 261 9.50 14.89 11.23
CA LEU A 261 9.19 14.04 10.10
C LEU A 261 10.22 12.91 10.01
N GLN A 262 9.76 11.69 9.83
CA GLN A 262 10.63 10.54 9.57
C GLN A 262 10.66 10.22 8.07
N LEU A 263 11.85 9.98 7.53
CA LEU A 263 12.04 9.44 6.18
C LEU A 263 12.48 7.99 6.31
N ARG A 264 11.84 7.11 5.53
CA ARG A 264 12.16 5.69 5.50
C ARG A 264 12.78 5.32 4.15
N ARG A 265 13.82 4.50 4.19
CA ARG A 265 14.46 3.94 2.99
C ARG A 265 13.42 3.23 2.11
N ASP A 266 13.43 3.55 0.81
CA ASP A 266 12.45 3.04 -0.16
C ASP A 266 13.04 1.99 -1.13
N ASN A 267 14.37 1.90 -1.23
CA ASN A 267 15.07 0.93 -2.08
C ASN A 267 16.30 0.31 -1.39
N ALA A 268 16.79 -0.82 -1.91
CA ALA A 268 17.92 -1.56 -1.34
C ALA A 268 19.22 -0.73 -1.30
N ASN A 269 19.44 0.11 -2.31
CA ASN A 269 20.64 0.95 -2.38
C ASN A 269 20.62 2.14 -1.41
N GLY A 270 19.50 2.41 -0.75
CA GLY A 270 19.35 3.53 0.19
C GLY A 270 19.46 4.90 -0.46
N THR A 271 19.14 5.02 -1.75
CA THR A 271 19.19 6.28 -2.49
C THR A 271 17.86 7.01 -2.50
N LEU A 272 16.75 6.33 -2.19
CA LEU A 272 15.40 6.86 -2.18
C LEU A 272 14.77 6.74 -0.79
N TYR A 273 14.04 7.79 -0.39
CA TYR A 273 13.40 7.87 0.92
C TYR A 273 11.96 8.34 0.82
N ASN A 274 11.05 7.60 1.45
CA ASN A 274 9.63 7.92 1.54
C ASN A 274 9.36 8.81 2.75
N LEU A 275 8.54 9.85 2.58
CA LEU A 275 8.07 10.73 3.66
C LEU A 275 6.98 10.00 4.46
N VAL A 276 7.34 9.46 5.63
CA VAL A 276 6.45 8.61 6.42
C VAL A 276 5.22 9.37 6.90
N GLY A 277 4.04 8.87 6.56
CA GLY A 277 2.76 9.45 6.97
C GLY A 277 2.34 10.71 6.20
N CYS A 278 3.12 11.15 5.20
CA CYS A 278 2.82 12.32 4.38
C CYS A 278 2.02 12.00 3.12
N GLN A 279 1.05 11.07 3.21
CA GLN A 279 0.08 10.90 2.13
C GLN A 279 -0.62 12.23 1.89
N THR A 280 -0.82 12.60 0.63
CA THR A 280 -1.35 13.92 0.30
C THR A 280 -2.06 13.94 -1.06
N HIS A 281 -3.05 14.82 -1.19
CA HIS A 281 -3.67 15.16 -2.48
C HIS A 281 -3.47 16.62 -2.87
N LEU A 282 -2.51 17.30 -2.25
CA LEU A 282 -2.11 18.63 -2.68
C LEU A 282 -1.65 18.62 -4.14
N LYS A 283 -1.85 19.71 -4.86
CA LYS A 283 -1.24 19.92 -6.18
C LYS A 283 0.27 19.74 -6.12
N PHE A 284 0.91 19.21 -7.17
CA PHE A 284 2.36 18.92 -7.16
C PHE A 284 3.22 20.13 -6.82
N GLY A 285 2.86 21.32 -7.32
CA GLY A 285 3.53 22.57 -6.96
C GLY A 285 3.44 22.90 -5.48
N GLU A 286 2.28 22.65 -4.87
CA GLU A 286 2.04 22.86 -3.45
C GLU A 286 2.78 21.82 -2.60
N GLN A 287 2.83 20.55 -3.03
CA GLN A 287 3.62 19.53 -2.33
C GLN A 287 5.09 19.96 -2.27
N LYS A 288 5.67 20.38 -3.39
CA LYS A 288 7.05 20.87 -3.41
C LYS A 288 7.22 22.09 -2.49
N ARG A 289 6.33 23.07 -2.59
CA ARG A 289 6.37 24.30 -1.76
C ARG A 289 6.31 23.98 -0.27
N VAL A 290 5.30 23.20 0.14
CA VAL A 290 5.03 22.90 1.55
C VAL A 290 6.10 21.99 2.17
N PHE A 291 6.42 20.87 1.51
CA PHE A 291 7.41 19.95 2.07
C PHE A 291 8.85 20.51 2.04
N SER A 292 9.17 21.44 1.13
CA SER A 292 10.46 22.13 1.15
C SER A 292 10.59 23.18 2.28
N MET A 293 9.54 23.46 3.04
CA MET A 293 9.64 24.26 4.27
C MET A 293 10.27 23.49 5.43
N ILE A 294 10.33 22.16 5.34
CA ILE A 294 11.04 21.32 6.31
C ILE A 294 12.54 21.54 6.12
N PRO A 295 13.32 21.94 7.16
CA PRO A 295 14.72 22.33 6.99
C PRO A 295 15.57 21.32 6.21
N ALA A 296 15.44 20.04 6.53
CA ALA A 296 16.17 18.96 5.86
C ALA A 296 15.72 18.74 4.39
N LEU A 297 14.55 19.21 3.99
CA LEU A 297 13.98 19.01 2.65
C LEU A 297 13.95 20.30 1.82
N ARG A 298 14.63 21.35 2.24
CA ARG A 298 14.61 22.67 1.56
C ARG A 298 14.98 22.57 0.07
N ASN A 299 15.92 21.71 -0.25
CA ASN A 299 16.39 21.48 -1.62
C ASN A 299 16.03 20.08 -2.13
N ALA A 300 15.03 19.42 -1.52
CA ALA A 300 14.70 18.04 -1.84
C ALA A 300 14.26 17.86 -3.30
N GLU A 301 14.78 16.82 -3.92
CA GLU A 301 14.38 16.35 -5.24
C GLU A 301 13.32 15.26 -5.07
N PHE A 302 12.10 15.59 -5.48
CA PHE A 302 10.96 14.68 -5.43
C PHE A 302 10.94 13.81 -6.68
N VAL A 303 11.27 12.53 -6.54
CA VAL A 303 11.19 11.55 -7.63
C VAL A 303 9.77 11.01 -7.82
N ARG A 304 8.94 11.14 -6.79
CA ARG A 304 7.53 10.81 -6.81
C ARG A 304 6.75 11.79 -5.94
N TYR A 305 5.65 12.31 -6.47
CA TYR A 305 4.69 13.11 -5.72
C TYR A 305 3.57 12.23 -5.15
N GLY A 306 2.95 12.70 -4.08
CA GLY A 306 1.72 12.13 -3.57
C GLY A 306 0.57 12.33 -4.54
N VAL A 307 -0.30 11.33 -4.64
CA VAL A 307 -1.52 11.37 -5.46
C VAL A 307 -2.65 10.71 -4.70
N MET A 308 -3.89 11.15 -4.97
CA MET A 308 -5.09 10.54 -4.40
C MET A 308 -5.76 9.67 -5.44
N HIS A 309 -6.29 8.53 -5.01
CA HIS A 309 -7.00 7.58 -5.85
C HIS A 309 -8.39 7.30 -5.29
N ARG A 310 -9.37 7.16 -6.18
CA ARG A 310 -10.68 6.62 -5.85
C ARG A 310 -10.56 5.10 -5.76
N ASN A 311 -10.94 4.55 -4.62
CA ASN A 311 -10.92 3.12 -4.35
C ASN A 311 -12.36 2.57 -4.32
N THR A 312 -12.53 1.38 -4.85
CA THR A 312 -13.79 0.62 -4.78
C THR A 312 -13.64 -0.47 -3.74
N PHE A 313 -14.63 -0.62 -2.85
CA PHE A 313 -14.69 -1.74 -1.90
C PHE A 313 -16.11 -2.26 -1.73
N LEU A 314 -16.23 -3.46 -1.13
CA LEU A 314 -17.47 -4.18 -0.92
C LEU A 314 -17.84 -4.20 0.57
N ASP A 315 -19.13 -4.17 0.88
CA ASP A 315 -19.62 -4.50 2.22
C ASP A 315 -19.54 -6.03 2.44
N SER A 316 -18.32 -6.53 2.63
CA SER A 316 -18.02 -7.96 2.71
C SER A 316 -18.80 -8.70 3.79
N PRO A 317 -19.03 -8.17 5.01
CA PRO A 317 -19.85 -8.86 6.02
C PRO A 317 -21.25 -9.19 5.53
N ARG A 318 -21.83 -8.36 4.69
CA ARG A 318 -23.17 -8.60 4.11
C ARG A 318 -23.12 -9.49 2.89
N LEU A 319 -22.16 -9.27 2.00
CA LEU A 319 -22.13 -9.84 0.65
C LEU A 319 -21.39 -11.16 0.58
N LEU A 320 -20.31 -11.34 1.35
CA LEU A 320 -19.42 -12.48 1.24
C LEU A 320 -19.59 -13.45 2.41
N ASP A 321 -19.29 -14.70 2.15
CA ASP A 321 -19.13 -15.73 3.20
C ASP A 321 -17.70 -15.74 3.76
N ALA A 322 -17.41 -16.67 4.68
CA ALA A 322 -16.11 -16.82 5.32
C ALA A 322 -14.98 -17.26 4.34
N THR A 323 -15.33 -17.73 3.16
CA THR A 323 -14.39 -18.11 2.09
C THR A 323 -14.23 -17.03 1.02
N TYR A 324 -14.74 -15.84 1.30
CA TYR A 324 -14.83 -14.71 0.37
C TYR A 324 -15.69 -14.98 -0.87
N ALA A 325 -16.51 -16.03 -0.88
CA ALA A 325 -17.47 -16.29 -1.95
C ALA A 325 -18.67 -15.34 -1.84
N LEU A 326 -19.14 -14.85 -2.99
CA LEU A 326 -20.34 -14.03 -3.07
C LEU A 326 -21.58 -14.89 -2.73
N LYS A 327 -22.31 -14.53 -1.68
CA LYS A 327 -23.46 -15.33 -1.20
C LYS A 327 -24.55 -15.55 -2.24
N SER A 328 -24.75 -14.57 -3.14
CA SER A 328 -25.70 -14.64 -4.26
C SER A 328 -25.19 -15.47 -5.45
N GLU A 329 -23.88 -15.61 -5.62
CA GLU A 329 -23.25 -16.31 -6.72
C GLU A 329 -21.90 -16.95 -6.30
N PRO A 330 -21.92 -18.11 -5.59
CA PRO A 330 -20.76 -18.67 -4.91
C PRO A 330 -19.57 -19.04 -5.79
N ARG A 331 -19.76 -19.22 -7.13
CA ARG A 331 -18.64 -19.40 -8.07
C ARG A 331 -17.70 -18.20 -8.15
N ILE A 332 -18.17 -17.00 -7.71
CA ILE A 332 -17.39 -15.75 -7.69
C ILE A 332 -16.88 -15.50 -6.27
N ARG A 333 -15.58 -15.32 -6.15
CA ARG A 333 -14.92 -14.88 -4.92
C ARG A 333 -14.26 -13.54 -5.11
N PHE A 334 -14.09 -12.82 -4.02
CA PHE A 334 -13.35 -11.56 -3.99
C PHE A 334 -12.13 -11.69 -3.10
N ALA A 335 -11.06 -10.94 -3.40
CA ALA A 335 -9.88 -10.92 -2.55
C ALA A 335 -9.18 -9.56 -2.60
N GLY A 336 -8.40 -9.26 -1.56
CA GLY A 336 -7.64 -8.03 -1.44
C GLY A 336 -8.41 -6.88 -0.82
N GLN A 337 -7.85 -5.70 -0.91
CA GLN A 337 -8.36 -4.50 -0.25
C GLN A 337 -9.80 -4.15 -0.65
N MET A 338 -10.24 -4.53 -1.83
CA MET A 338 -11.63 -4.33 -2.25
C MET A 338 -12.66 -5.06 -1.37
N THR A 339 -12.24 -6.06 -0.59
CA THR A 339 -13.10 -6.73 0.40
C THR A 339 -13.18 -6.00 1.74
N GLY A 340 -12.62 -4.79 1.85
CA GLY A 340 -12.59 -4.03 3.09
C GLY A 340 -11.48 -4.43 4.06
N VAL A 341 -10.60 -5.39 3.71
CA VAL A 341 -9.42 -5.69 4.51
C VAL A 341 -8.37 -4.59 4.34
N GLU A 342 -7.75 -4.22 5.45
CA GLU A 342 -6.78 -3.13 5.49
C GLU A 342 -5.35 -3.63 5.68
N GLY A 343 -4.49 -3.30 4.71
CA GLY A 343 -3.06 -3.60 4.74
C GLY A 343 -2.64 -4.63 3.70
N TYR A 344 -1.33 -4.62 3.42
CA TYR A 344 -0.76 -5.47 2.36
C TYR A 344 -0.79 -6.96 2.71
N ILE A 345 -0.49 -7.31 3.97
CA ILE A 345 -0.47 -8.71 4.41
C ILE A 345 -1.87 -9.23 4.62
N GLU A 346 -2.78 -8.41 5.13
CA GLU A 346 -4.19 -8.73 5.26
C GLU A 346 -4.84 -8.98 3.88
N SER A 347 -4.50 -8.15 2.88
CA SER A 347 -4.91 -8.37 1.49
C SER A 347 -4.33 -9.67 0.93
N THR A 348 -3.06 -9.97 1.23
CA THR A 348 -2.41 -11.23 0.85
C THR A 348 -3.12 -12.42 1.48
N ALA A 349 -3.44 -12.35 2.78
CA ALA A 349 -4.14 -13.41 3.51
C ALA A 349 -5.54 -13.68 2.95
N SER A 350 -6.27 -12.63 2.54
CA SER A 350 -7.56 -12.81 1.86
C SER A 350 -7.39 -13.53 0.51
N GLY A 351 -6.34 -13.20 -0.26
CA GLY A 351 -6.00 -13.89 -1.50
C GLY A 351 -5.64 -15.37 -1.28
N TRP A 352 -4.88 -15.66 -0.23
CA TRP A 352 -4.57 -17.03 0.19
C TRP A 352 -5.85 -17.81 0.52
N THR A 353 -6.74 -17.21 1.33
CA THR A 353 -8.00 -17.84 1.74
C THR A 353 -8.92 -18.10 0.55
N ALA A 354 -9.12 -17.11 -0.32
CA ALA A 354 -9.94 -17.25 -1.52
C ALA A 354 -9.37 -18.31 -2.48
N GLY A 355 -8.04 -18.32 -2.66
CA GLY A 355 -7.36 -19.30 -3.53
C GLY A 355 -7.46 -20.73 -3.01
N VAL A 356 -7.27 -20.95 -1.70
CA VAL A 356 -7.42 -22.26 -1.08
C VAL A 356 -8.87 -22.74 -1.15
N ALA A 357 -9.82 -21.88 -0.84
CA ALA A 357 -11.24 -22.22 -0.90
C ALA A 357 -11.69 -22.56 -2.34
N ALA A 358 -11.27 -21.79 -3.34
CA ALA A 358 -11.52 -22.08 -4.73
C ALA A 358 -10.88 -23.40 -5.17
N ALA A 359 -9.65 -23.72 -4.71
CA ALA A 359 -9.01 -24.99 -4.98
C ALA A 359 -9.81 -26.17 -4.40
N MET A 360 -10.29 -26.04 -3.16
CA MET A 360 -11.08 -27.09 -2.51
C MET A 360 -12.43 -27.34 -3.18
N GLU A 361 -12.98 -26.35 -3.88
CA GLU A 361 -14.23 -26.49 -4.60
C GLU A 361 -14.07 -27.23 -5.93
N VAL A 362 -12.94 -27.01 -6.64
CA VAL A 362 -12.71 -27.59 -7.97
C VAL A 362 -11.93 -28.92 -7.96
N LEU A 363 -11.37 -29.33 -6.81
CA LEU A 363 -10.68 -30.62 -6.59
C LEU A 363 -11.63 -31.69 -6.09
#